data_89bba4a374366d12e8447894bc977dd4
#
_entry.id   89bba4a374366d12e8447894bc977dd4
#
_cell.length_a   1.000
_cell.length_b   1.000
_cell.length_c   1.000
_cell.angle_alpha   90.00
_cell.angle_beta   90.00
_cell.angle_gamma   90.00
#
_symmetry.space_group_name_H-M   'P 1'
#
loop_
_entity.id
_entity.type
_entity.pdbx_description
1 polymer ?
#
loop_
_entity_poly.entity_id
_entity_poly.type
_entity_poly.pdbx_seq_one_letter_code
_entity_poly.pdbx_strand_id
1 'polypeptide(L)'
;MKKIVYGMLAVFAVLLTFASCSPSHEDFSPKASISSDQLTAALVVTPKSQGNNNITVTTSPTRYIKVFDADTNQQIGQGITVSLQVVPPTKELNVYVETMNEDGSVTKSGTKSVAVTEYTDLPPIYDQIFGDGKGGYTTTYWTWDTTDNGGVVWGNGGYMDATAPTWWKVSKDDIDGQAIGKGLAKDGLKGWFSLSLSGVTTSRGEAGSVTVNENTVMTGWDIGTMTFSGTIPLMGIQVNFNNVRQYTYQIIKADSDHLYLCAPEPGVTVKDGNAWFWCFKKTTKEWCDAQE
;
A
#
# COMPACT_ATOMS: atom_id res chain seq x y z
N MET A 1 -17.97 63.14 -31.64
CA MET A 1 -17.43 62.05 -32.48
C MET A 1 -17.12 60.88 -31.54
N LYS A 2 -17.99 59.89 -31.55
CA LYS A 2 -17.88 58.69 -30.67
C LYS A 2 -16.95 57.67 -31.37
N LYS A 3 -15.85 57.29 -30.75
CA LYS A 3 -15.02 56.15 -31.19
C LYS A 3 -15.49 54.91 -30.44
N ILE A 4 -16.08 53.99 -31.14
CA ILE A 4 -16.44 52.66 -30.67
C ILE A 4 -15.18 51.81 -30.76
N VAL A 5 -14.72 51.35 -29.60
CA VAL A 5 -13.64 50.38 -29.51
C VAL A 5 -14.28 48.98 -29.48
N TYR A 6 -14.11 48.22 -30.55
CA TYR A 6 -14.46 46.80 -30.58
C TYR A 6 -13.39 46.00 -29.88
N GLY A 7 -13.73 45.50 -28.71
CA GLY A 7 -12.93 44.52 -28.03
C GLY A 7 -13.10 43.14 -28.72
N MET A 8 -12.05 42.66 -29.35
CA MET A 8 -11.96 41.27 -29.82
C MET A 8 -11.88 40.35 -28.61
N LEU A 9 -12.95 39.61 -28.39
CA LEU A 9 -12.92 38.44 -27.47
C LEU A 9 -12.18 37.33 -28.22
N ALA A 10 -10.91 37.13 -27.87
CA ALA A 10 -10.16 35.94 -28.27
C ALA A 10 -10.69 34.76 -27.45
N VAL A 11 -11.57 33.97 -28.05
CA VAL A 11 -11.94 32.65 -27.52
C VAL A 11 -10.72 31.74 -27.69
N PHE A 12 -9.98 31.52 -26.62
CA PHE A 12 -8.98 30.49 -26.56
C PHE A 12 -9.72 29.15 -26.51
N ALA A 13 -9.91 28.54 -27.67
CA ALA A 13 -10.28 27.13 -27.78
C ALA A 13 -9.06 26.31 -27.30
N VAL A 14 -9.08 25.90 -26.02
CA VAL A 14 -8.18 24.88 -25.53
C VAL A 14 -8.60 23.60 -26.23
N LEU A 15 -7.87 23.23 -27.27
CA LEU A 15 -7.88 21.90 -27.86
C LEU A 15 -7.28 20.96 -26.81
N LEU A 16 -8.16 20.41 -25.95
CA LEU A 16 -7.88 19.18 -25.23
C LEU A 16 -7.69 18.10 -26.29
N THR A 17 -6.45 17.87 -26.71
CA THR A 17 -6.08 16.63 -27.36
C THR A 17 -6.26 15.55 -26.31
N PHE A 18 -7.47 15.00 -26.24
CA PHE A 18 -7.63 13.66 -25.70
C PHE A 18 -6.70 12.80 -26.55
N ALA A 19 -5.59 12.36 -25.97
CA ALA A 19 -4.91 11.19 -26.47
C ALA A 19 -5.96 10.08 -26.37
N SER A 20 -6.71 9.90 -27.45
CA SER A 20 -7.52 8.73 -27.68
C SER A 20 -6.53 7.58 -27.67
N CYS A 21 -6.33 6.94 -26.51
CA CYS A 21 -6.03 5.52 -26.52
C CYS A 21 -7.13 4.95 -27.43
N SER A 22 -6.77 4.50 -28.63
CA SER A 22 -7.67 3.75 -29.46
C SER A 22 -8.24 2.66 -28.56
N PRO A 23 -9.56 2.65 -28.30
CA PRO A 23 -10.12 1.54 -27.58
C PRO A 23 -9.73 0.31 -28.38
N SER A 24 -9.01 -0.62 -27.75
CA SER A 24 -8.97 -1.97 -28.27
C SER A 24 -10.40 -2.28 -28.66
N HIS A 25 -10.63 -2.81 -29.86
CA HIS A 25 -11.98 -3.17 -30.31
C HIS A 25 -12.48 -4.35 -29.47
N GLU A 26 -12.67 -4.11 -28.17
CA GLU A 26 -13.31 -5.06 -27.31
C GLU A 26 -14.80 -5.11 -27.71
N ASP A 27 -15.26 -6.31 -28.01
CA ASP A 27 -16.68 -6.54 -28.30
C ASP A 27 -17.46 -6.51 -26.98
N PHE A 28 -17.99 -5.33 -26.65
CA PHE A 28 -18.83 -5.10 -25.48
C PHE A 28 -20.30 -5.56 -25.70
N SER A 29 -20.60 -6.08 -26.89
CA SER A 29 -21.97 -6.51 -27.18
C SER A 29 -22.40 -7.61 -26.21
N PRO A 30 -23.61 -7.50 -25.62
CA PRO A 30 -24.16 -8.57 -24.82
C PRO A 30 -24.23 -9.88 -25.63
N LYS A 31 -23.90 -10.98 -25.01
CA LYS A 31 -23.94 -12.31 -25.63
C LYS A 31 -25.20 -13.02 -25.18
N ALA A 32 -25.58 -14.11 -25.89
CA ALA A 32 -26.70 -14.97 -25.54
C ALA A 32 -26.71 -15.33 -24.04
N SER A 33 -27.90 -15.43 -23.47
CA SER A 33 -28.09 -15.68 -22.04
C SER A 33 -27.33 -16.93 -21.58
N ILE A 34 -26.68 -16.83 -20.45
CA ILE A 34 -25.86 -17.88 -19.83
C ILE A 34 -26.31 -18.11 -18.38
N SER A 35 -26.34 -19.34 -17.91
CA SER A 35 -26.63 -19.63 -16.51
C SER A 35 -25.38 -19.40 -15.61
N SER A 36 -25.58 -19.29 -14.29
CA SER A 36 -24.50 -19.18 -13.30
C SER A 36 -23.50 -20.33 -13.41
N ASP A 37 -23.97 -21.56 -13.53
CA ASP A 37 -23.12 -22.75 -13.65
C ASP A 37 -22.33 -22.75 -14.96
N GLN A 38 -22.95 -22.36 -16.07
CA GLN A 38 -22.29 -22.24 -17.35
C GLN A 38 -21.21 -21.11 -17.31
N LEU A 39 -21.52 -19.97 -16.68
CA LEU A 39 -20.57 -18.87 -16.53
C LEU A 39 -19.41 -19.30 -15.62
N THR A 40 -19.68 -20.04 -14.56
CA THR A 40 -18.65 -20.60 -13.68
C THR A 40 -17.72 -21.57 -14.41
N ALA A 41 -18.31 -22.43 -15.26
CA ALA A 41 -17.53 -23.35 -16.11
C ALA A 41 -16.68 -22.58 -17.15
N ALA A 42 -17.25 -21.51 -17.73
CA ALA A 42 -16.58 -20.67 -18.72
C ALA A 42 -15.50 -19.76 -18.12
N LEU A 43 -15.55 -19.42 -16.82
CA LEU A 43 -14.60 -18.56 -16.14
C LEU A 43 -13.21 -19.19 -16.16
N VAL A 44 -12.21 -18.44 -16.63
CA VAL A 44 -10.79 -18.83 -16.68
C VAL A 44 -10.00 -17.83 -15.83
N VAL A 45 -9.31 -18.33 -14.81
CA VAL A 45 -8.43 -17.53 -13.93
C VAL A 45 -7.04 -18.15 -14.00
N THR A 46 -6.10 -17.45 -14.61
CA THR A 46 -4.78 -18.01 -14.94
C THR A 46 -3.66 -17.12 -14.42
N PRO A 47 -2.81 -17.60 -13.52
CA PRO A 47 -1.58 -16.91 -13.14
C PRO A 47 -0.57 -16.94 -14.28
N LYS A 48 0.34 -15.94 -14.36
CA LYS A 48 1.42 -15.82 -15.35
C LYS A 48 2.33 -17.05 -15.38
N SER A 49 2.60 -17.62 -14.22
CA SER A 49 3.22 -18.93 -13.97
C SER A 49 2.59 -19.54 -12.72
N GLN A 50 2.86 -20.80 -12.44
CA GLN A 50 2.29 -21.47 -11.27
C GLN A 50 2.59 -20.68 -9.97
N GLY A 51 1.55 -20.25 -9.27
CA GLY A 51 1.65 -19.48 -8.01
C GLY A 51 2.01 -18.01 -8.17
N ASN A 52 2.16 -17.49 -9.40
CA ASN A 52 2.53 -16.08 -9.63
C ASN A 52 1.37 -15.13 -9.29
N ASN A 53 1.71 -13.96 -8.78
CA ASN A 53 0.78 -12.91 -8.35
C ASN A 53 0.15 -12.11 -9.50
N ASN A 54 0.67 -12.22 -10.73
CA ASN A 54 0.09 -11.60 -11.92
C ASN A 54 -0.93 -12.58 -12.52
N ILE A 55 -2.21 -12.24 -12.46
CA ILE A 55 -3.31 -13.14 -12.76
C ILE A 55 -4.17 -12.53 -13.87
N THR A 56 -4.52 -13.35 -14.86
CA THR A 56 -5.45 -12.98 -15.92
C THR A 56 -6.79 -13.65 -15.68
N VAL A 57 -7.88 -12.86 -15.76
CA VAL A 57 -9.26 -13.32 -15.65
C VAL A 57 -9.98 -13.09 -16.97
N THR A 58 -10.57 -14.13 -17.52
CA THR A 58 -11.36 -14.10 -18.77
C THR A 58 -12.42 -15.17 -18.76
N THR A 59 -13.19 -15.30 -19.84
CA THR A 59 -14.12 -16.41 -20.05
C THR A 59 -13.90 -17.11 -21.41
N SER A 60 -14.23 -18.39 -21.50
CA SER A 60 -14.21 -19.16 -22.76
C SER A 60 -15.59 -19.81 -23.00
N PRO A 61 -16.35 -19.40 -24.03
CA PRO A 61 -16.08 -18.30 -24.96
C PRO A 61 -16.05 -16.92 -24.28
N THR A 62 -15.35 -15.99 -24.93
CA THR A 62 -15.13 -14.63 -24.38
C THR A 62 -16.40 -13.83 -24.22
N ARG A 63 -16.54 -13.17 -23.08
CA ARG A 63 -17.63 -12.23 -22.73
C ARG A 63 -17.01 -11.00 -22.06
N TYR A 64 -17.71 -9.87 -22.15
CA TYR A 64 -17.39 -8.73 -21.29
C TYR A 64 -17.80 -9.07 -19.86
N ILE A 65 -16.87 -8.98 -18.93
CA ILE A 65 -17.06 -9.33 -17.53
C ILE A 65 -16.70 -8.16 -16.60
N LYS A 66 -17.37 -8.09 -15.47
CA LYS A 66 -16.92 -7.39 -14.28
C LYS A 66 -16.36 -8.42 -13.31
N VAL A 67 -15.15 -8.21 -12.83
CA VAL A 67 -14.47 -9.10 -11.89
C VAL A 67 -14.59 -8.52 -10.50
N PHE A 68 -14.98 -9.34 -9.56
CA PHE A 68 -15.13 -8.99 -8.15
C PHE A 68 -14.23 -9.85 -7.28
N ASP A 69 -13.64 -9.25 -6.26
CA ASP A 69 -13.06 -9.96 -5.14
C ASP A 69 -14.20 -10.58 -4.32
N ALA A 70 -14.17 -11.90 -4.13
CA ALA A 70 -15.26 -12.63 -3.48
C ALA A 70 -15.28 -12.42 -1.95
N ASP A 71 -14.15 -12.05 -1.34
CA ASP A 71 -14.03 -11.86 0.09
C ASP A 71 -14.56 -10.48 0.51
N THR A 72 -14.36 -9.47 -0.34
CA THR A 72 -14.77 -8.07 -0.08
C THR A 72 -16.03 -7.65 -0.83
N ASN A 73 -16.43 -8.41 -1.87
CA ASN A 73 -17.48 -8.06 -2.84
C ASN A 73 -17.22 -6.74 -3.59
N GLN A 74 -15.96 -6.31 -3.67
CA GLN A 74 -15.57 -5.12 -4.43
C GLN A 74 -15.25 -5.49 -5.88
N GLN A 75 -15.67 -4.64 -6.82
CA GLN A 75 -15.26 -4.77 -8.21
C GLN A 75 -13.77 -4.39 -8.33
N ILE A 76 -12.97 -5.32 -8.85
CA ILE A 76 -11.51 -5.18 -8.99
C ILE A 76 -11.05 -5.06 -10.45
N GLY A 77 -11.97 -5.21 -11.41
CA GLY A 77 -11.67 -5.03 -12.82
C GLY A 77 -12.88 -5.26 -13.72
N GLN A 78 -12.73 -4.89 -14.99
CA GLN A 78 -13.74 -5.17 -16.02
C GLN A 78 -13.10 -5.20 -17.42
N GLY A 79 -13.67 -5.99 -18.32
CA GLY A 79 -13.19 -6.14 -19.70
C GLY A 79 -13.48 -7.53 -20.26
N ILE A 80 -12.99 -7.82 -21.45
CA ILE A 80 -12.98 -9.18 -22.02
C ILE A 80 -11.86 -10.00 -21.37
N THR A 81 -10.75 -9.35 -21.08
CA THR A 81 -9.60 -9.88 -20.35
C THR A 81 -9.21 -8.86 -19.28
N VAL A 82 -9.13 -9.31 -18.05
CA VAL A 82 -8.77 -8.46 -16.90
C VAL A 82 -7.45 -8.95 -16.33
N SER A 83 -6.45 -8.09 -16.30
CA SER A 83 -5.16 -8.35 -15.66
C SER A 83 -5.20 -7.81 -14.23
N LEU A 84 -4.89 -8.67 -13.28
CA LEU A 84 -4.85 -8.35 -11.85
C LEU A 84 -3.45 -8.61 -11.31
N GLN A 85 -3.02 -7.78 -10.37
CA GLN A 85 -1.81 -8.02 -9.60
C GLN A 85 -2.17 -8.15 -8.12
N VAL A 86 -1.90 -9.32 -7.56
CA VAL A 86 -2.08 -9.58 -6.13
C VAL A 86 -0.83 -9.10 -5.40
N VAL A 87 -1.02 -8.32 -4.34
CA VAL A 87 0.09 -7.81 -3.52
C VAL A 87 0.15 -8.53 -2.18
N PRO A 88 1.34 -8.69 -1.60
CA PRO A 88 1.50 -9.24 -0.25
C PRO A 88 0.67 -8.44 0.78
N PRO A 89 0.19 -9.09 1.85
CA PRO A 89 0.43 -10.47 2.26
C PRO A 89 -0.59 -11.48 1.72
N THR A 90 -1.43 -11.08 0.75
CA THR A 90 -2.49 -11.92 0.18
C THR A 90 -1.90 -13.15 -0.51
N LYS A 91 -2.25 -14.34 -0.04
CA LYS A 91 -1.73 -15.63 -0.53
C LYS A 91 -2.73 -16.40 -1.38
N GLU A 92 -3.95 -15.90 -1.51
CA GLU A 92 -5.01 -16.50 -2.30
C GLU A 92 -5.91 -15.39 -2.83
N LEU A 93 -6.25 -15.45 -4.10
CA LEU A 93 -7.24 -14.58 -4.74
C LEU A 93 -8.52 -15.37 -5.00
N ASN A 94 -9.61 -14.91 -4.40
CA ASN A 94 -10.95 -15.46 -4.61
C ASN A 94 -11.74 -14.50 -5.49
N VAL A 95 -12.13 -14.94 -6.70
CA VAL A 95 -12.88 -14.09 -7.64
C VAL A 95 -14.17 -14.73 -8.12
N TYR A 96 -15.15 -13.88 -8.36
CA TYR A 96 -16.29 -14.20 -9.20
C TYR A 96 -16.45 -13.13 -10.27
N VAL A 97 -17.23 -13.43 -11.30
CA VAL A 97 -17.50 -12.48 -12.38
C VAL A 97 -19.00 -12.31 -12.60
N GLU A 98 -19.34 -11.12 -13.10
CA GLU A 98 -20.69 -10.83 -13.61
C GLU A 98 -20.60 -10.49 -15.10
N THR A 99 -21.59 -10.91 -15.87
CA THR A 99 -21.73 -10.57 -17.29
C THR A 99 -23.16 -10.20 -17.60
N MET A 100 -23.33 -9.25 -18.53
CA MET A 100 -24.64 -8.88 -19.06
C MET A 100 -25.02 -9.78 -20.22
N ASN A 101 -26.23 -10.25 -20.23
CA ASN A 101 -26.85 -11.02 -21.31
C ASN A 101 -27.57 -10.11 -22.31
N GLU A 102 -27.85 -10.60 -23.51
CA GLU A 102 -28.56 -9.84 -24.55
C GLU A 102 -29.99 -9.40 -24.17
N ASP A 103 -30.61 -10.10 -23.24
CA ASP A 103 -31.94 -9.74 -22.68
C ASP A 103 -31.84 -8.66 -21.57
N GLY A 104 -30.63 -8.14 -21.28
CA GLY A 104 -30.37 -7.16 -20.24
C GLY A 104 -30.23 -7.73 -18.83
N SER A 105 -30.43 -9.03 -18.64
CA SER A 105 -30.18 -9.66 -17.34
C SER A 105 -28.70 -9.75 -17.04
N VAL A 106 -28.35 -9.81 -15.75
CA VAL A 106 -26.99 -10.01 -15.29
C VAL A 106 -26.85 -11.39 -14.66
N THR A 107 -25.85 -12.13 -15.10
CA THR A 107 -25.51 -13.44 -14.53
C THR A 107 -24.22 -13.32 -13.73
N LYS A 108 -24.24 -13.90 -12.52
CA LYS A 108 -23.08 -14.02 -11.62
C LYS A 108 -22.55 -15.45 -11.64
N SER A 109 -21.23 -15.62 -11.71
CA SER A 109 -20.57 -16.93 -11.58
C SER A 109 -20.45 -17.38 -10.13
N GLY A 110 -20.12 -18.64 -9.91
CA GLY A 110 -19.49 -19.11 -8.67
C GLY A 110 -18.09 -18.54 -8.51
N THR A 111 -17.52 -18.72 -7.31
CA THR A 111 -16.15 -18.26 -6.98
C THR A 111 -15.11 -19.23 -7.53
N LYS A 112 -14.00 -18.69 -8.05
CA LYS A 112 -12.76 -19.42 -8.32
C LYS A 112 -11.62 -18.86 -7.49
N SER A 113 -10.79 -19.77 -6.96
CA SER A 113 -9.63 -19.45 -6.12
C SER A 113 -8.32 -19.72 -6.85
N VAL A 114 -7.34 -18.85 -6.64
CA VAL A 114 -5.96 -19.02 -7.14
C VAL A 114 -5.00 -18.74 -6.00
N ALA A 115 -4.15 -19.73 -5.69
CA ALA A 115 -3.08 -19.55 -4.71
C ALA A 115 -1.95 -18.68 -5.27
N VAL A 116 -1.42 -17.78 -4.43
CA VAL A 116 -0.27 -16.91 -4.73
C VAL A 116 0.87 -17.28 -3.79
N THR A 117 1.94 -17.77 -4.36
CA THR A 117 3.15 -18.21 -3.65
C THR A 117 4.42 -17.50 -4.13
N GLU A 118 4.33 -16.81 -5.26
CA GLU A 118 5.42 -16.06 -5.88
C GLU A 118 4.94 -14.66 -6.24
N TYR A 119 5.71 -13.64 -5.84
CA TYR A 119 5.44 -12.25 -6.16
C TYR A 119 6.52 -11.72 -7.09
N THR A 120 6.10 -11.21 -8.26
CA THR A 120 6.95 -10.56 -9.25
C THR A 120 6.33 -9.25 -9.69
N ASP A 121 7.15 -8.37 -10.27
CA ASP A 121 6.70 -7.11 -10.84
C ASP A 121 5.95 -6.21 -9.83
N LEU A 122 6.28 -6.32 -8.52
CA LEU A 122 5.68 -5.47 -7.49
C LEU A 122 6.08 -4.00 -7.71
N PRO A 123 5.29 -3.03 -7.18
CA PRO A 123 5.65 -1.62 -7.22
C PRO A 123 7.04 -1.35 -6.64
N PRO A 124 7.79 -0.34 -7.15
CA PRO A 124 9.18 -0.06 -6.75
C PRO A 124 9.40 0.13 -5.25
N ILE A 125 8.41 0.59 -4.52
CA ILE A 125 8.47 0.75 -3.06
C ILE A 125 8.73 -0.58 -2.33
N TYR A 126 8.34 -1.71 -2.93
CA TYR A 126 8.62 -3.04 -2.37
C TYR A 126 10.11 -3.37 -2.42
N ASP A 127 10.82 -2.97 -3.48
CA ASP A 127 12.28 -3.17 -3.60
C ASP A 127 13.03 -2.38 -2.53
N GLN A 128 12.56 -1.18 -2.19
CA GLN A 128 13.16 -0.33 -1.16
C GLN A 128 13.02 -0.94 0.23
N ILE A 129 11.87 -1.52 0.54
CA ILE A 129 11.54 -2.02 1.89
C ILE A 129 11.96 -3.48 2.07
N PHE A 130 11.70 -4.33 1.08
CA PHE A 130 11.86 -5.80 1.17
C PHE A 130 12.95 -6.34 0.25
N GLY A 131 13.55 -5.52 -0.62
CA GLY A 131 14.51 -5.96 -1.63
C GLY A 131 15.79 -6.53 -1.03
N ASP A 132 16.32 -7.58 -1.68
CA ASP A 132 17.61 -8.21 -1.35
C ASP A 132 18.80 -7.58 -2.07
N GLY A 133 18.57 -6.52 -2.87
CA GLY A 133 19.57 -5.86 -3.71
C GLY A 133 20.00 -6.67 -4.95
N LYS A 134 19.33 -7.80 -5.23
CA LYS A 134 19.63 -8.70 -6.37
C LYS A 134 18.40 -8.94 -7.26
N GLY A 135 17.33 -8.17 -7.04
CA GLY A 135 16.06 -8.28 -7.76
C GLY A 135 15.08 -9.27 -7.15
N GLY A 136 15.35 -9.75 -5.94
CA GLY A 136 14.44 -10.56 -5.12
C GLY A 136 14.02 -9.87 -3.85
N TYR A 137 13.17 -10.54 -3.07
CA TYR A 137 12.67 -10.06 -1.79
C TYR A 137 13.15 -10.93 -0.65
N THR A 138 13.46 -10.30 0.48
CA THR A 138 13.96 -10.97 1.69
C THR A 138 13.31 -10.39 2.95
N THR A 139 13.57 -11.02 4.09
CA THR A 139 13.27 -10.40 5.38
C THR A 139 14.28 -9.30 5.65
N THR A 140 13.82 -8.09 5.87
CA THR A 140 14.63 -6.93 6.28
C THR A 140 14.42 -6.65 7.76
N TYR A 141 15.45 -6.13 8.42
CA TYR A 141 15.45 -5.85 9.86
C TYR A 141 15.69 -4.37 10.10
N TRP A 142 14.96 -3.78 11.02
CA TRP A 142 14.92 -2.36 11.28
C TRP A 142 15.04 -2.05 12.76
N THR A 143 15.83 -1.05 13.09
CA THR A 143 16.00 -0.49 14.43
C THR A 143 16.01 1.03 14.37
N TRP A 144 16.15 1.70 15.51
CA TRP A 144 16.22 3.17 15.54
C TRP A 144 17.41 3.72 14.75
N ASP A 145 17.18 4.77 13.96
CA ASP A 145 18.24 5.49 13.27
C ASP A 145 18.92 6.46 14.22
N THR A 146 20.00 6.00 14.81
CA THR A 146 20.80 6.78 15.77
C THR A 146 21.86 7.65 15.13
N THR A 147 21.96 7.67 13.80
CA THR A 147 23.03 8.33 13.04
C THR A 147 22.55 9.59 12.34
N ASP A 148 21.38 9.57 11.75
CA ASP A 148 20.78 10.71 11.08
C ASP A 148 19.99 11.61 12.05
N ASN A 149 19.53 12.76 11.56
CA ASN A 149 18.73 13.74 12.32
C ASN A 149 19.33 14.16 13.67
N GLY A 150 20.67 14.13 13.81
CA GLY A 150 21.34 14.42 15.06
C GLY A 150 21.07 13.41 16.18
N GLY A 151 20.71 12.17 15.80
CA GLY A 151 20.37 11.10 16.74
C GLY A 151 18.96 11.20 17.31
N VAL A 152 18.09 12.01 16.70
CA VAL A 152 16.66 12.08 17.03
C VAL A 152 15.93 10.96 16.31
N VAL A 153 15.33 10.05 17.06
CA VAL A 153 14.76 8.80 16.53
C VAL A 153 13.23 8.79 16.51
N TRP A 154 12.58 9.57 17.39
CA TRP A 154 11.15 9.61 17.57
C TRP A 154 10.68 10.98 18.05
N GLY A 155 9.41 11.32 17.85
CA GLY A 155 8.83 12.57 18.32
C GLY A 155 7.72 13.09 17.42
N ASN A 156 7.38 14.37 17.55
CA ASN A 156 6.35 14.99 16.74
C ASN A 156 6.84 16.19 15.92
N GLY A 157 6.00 16.59 14.96
CA GLY A 157 6.25 17.70 14.04
C GLY A 157 5.03 17.99 13.18
N GLY A 158 5.17 18.92 12.22
CA GLY A 158 4.09 19.33 11.33
C GLY A 158 3.76 18.24 10.28
N TYR A 159 2.50 17.83 10.22
CA TYR A 159 1.97 16.93 9.19
C TYR A 159 2.06 17.58 7.81
N MET A 160 2.43 16.82 6.78
CA MET A 160 2.65 17.32 5.40
C MET A 160 3.64 18.50 5.29
N ASP A 161 4.55 18.65 6.28
CA ASP A 161 5.60 19.68 6.31
C ASP A 161 6.93 19.10 6.77
N ALA A 162 7.00 18.55 7.98
CA ALA A 162 8.20 17.94 8.51
C ALA A 162 8.45 16.54 7.88
N THR A 163 9.72 16.15 7.79
CA THR A 163 10.15 14.81 7.33
C THR A 163 10.80 13.99 8.45
N ALA A 164 10.92 14.57 9.65
CA ALA A 164 11.42 13.97 10.87
C ALA A 164 10.86 14.77 12.07
N PRO A 165 11.07 14.34 13.32
CA PRO A 165 10.64 15.10 14.50
C PRO A 165 11.25 16.50 14.54
N THR A 166 10.39 17.54 14.65
CA THR A 166 10.83 18.95 14.65
C THR A 166 10.43 19.72 15.92
N TRP A 167 9.30 19.35 16.55
CA TRP A 167 8.79 20.03 17.73
C TRP A 167 9.27 19.40 19.02
N TRP A 168 8.75 18.23 19.39
CA TRP A 168 9.27 17.44 20.48
C TRP A 168 10.14 16.31 19.93
N LYS A 169 11.36 16.22 20.45
CA LYS A 169 12.41 15.35 19.91
C LYS A 169 12.89 14.39 20.98
N VAL A 170 12.83 13.11 20.69
CA VAL A 170 13.39 12.05 21.52
C VAL A 170 14.65 11.54 20.85
N SER A 171 15.76 11.68 21.54
CA SER A 171 17.07 11.23 21.08
C SER A 171 17.25 9.73 21.37
N LYS A 172 18.31 9.16 20.79
CA LYS A 172 18.79 7.80 21.12
C LYS A 172 19.09 7.61 22.61
N ASP A 173 19.44 8.68 23.32
CA ASP A 173 19.80 8.62 24.75
C ASP A 173 18.54 8.61 25.65
N ASP A 174 17.41 9.06 25.13
CA ASP A 174 16.14 9.22 25.86
C ASP A 174 15.12 8.12 25.53
N ILE A 175 15.28 7.40 24.41
CA ILE A 175 14.25 6.45 23.90
C ILE A 175 13.96 5.31 24.85
N ASP A 176 14.94 4.82 25.60
CA ASP A 176 14.76 3.76 26.61
C ASP A 176 13.80 4.22 27.71
N GLY A 177 13.99 5.44 28.22
CA GLY A 177 13.13 6.02 29.24
C GLY A 177 11.69 6.24 28.74
N GLN A 178 11.54 6.65 27.48
CA GLN A 178 10.21 6.81 26.85
C GLN A 178 9.54 5.45 26.67
N ALA A 179 10.23 4.44 26.19
CA ALA A 179 9.70 3.11 25.98
C ALA A 179 9.24 2.47 27.31
N ILE A 180 10.05 2.56 28.37
CA ILE A 180 9.70 2.08 29.71
C ILE A 180 8.49 2.81 30.25
N GLY A 181 8.46 4.17 30.16
CA GLY A 181 7.37 4.98 30.67
C GLY A 181 6.02 4.75 29.98
N LYS A 182 6.02 4.13 28.79
CA LYS A 182 4.81 3.80 28.02
C LYS A 182 4.47 2.30 28.02
N GLY A 183 5.18 1.50 28.82
CA GLY A 183 4.94 0.07 28.94
C GLY A 183 5.46 -0.75 27.72
N LEU A 184 6.35 -0.17 26.92
CA LEU A 184 6.94 -0.75 25.72
C LEU A 184 8.46 -0.91 25.87
N ALA A 185 8.93 -1.40 27.03
CA ALA A 185 10.35 -1.43 27.38
C ALA A 185 11.26 -2.08 26.32
N LYS A 186 10.74 -3.03 25.55
CA LYS A 186 11.48 -3.69 24.46
C LYS A 186 11.56 -2.84 23.18
N ASP A 187 10.92 -1.69 23.14
CA ASP A 187 10.97 -0.74 22.01
C ASP A 187 12.05 0.36 22.21
N GLY A 188 12.85 0.27 23.25
CA GLY A 188 13.98 1.16 23.51
C GLY A 188 15.09 1.03 22.45
N LEU A 189 16.29 1.50 22.78
CA LEU A 189 17.43 1.58 21.85
C LEU A 189 17.81 0.23 21.24
N LYS A 190 17.57 -0.87 21.97
CA LYS A 190 17.80 -2.24 21.51
C LYS A 190 16.60 -2.85 20.79
N GLY A 191 15.52 -2.11 20.65
CA GLY A 191 14.32 -2.55 19.95
C GLY A 191 14.58 -2.78 18.46
N TRP A 192 13.88 -3.74 17.90
CA TRP A 192 13.90 -4.04 16.47
C TRP A 192 12.57 -4.62 15.98
N PHE A 193 12.36 -4.55 14.69
CA PHE A 193 11.30 -5.28 13.99
C PHE A 193 11.80 -5.78 12.64
N SER A 194 11.19 -6.84 12.14
CA SER A 194 11.45 -7.34 10.81
C SER A 194 10.25 -7.16 9.90
N LEU A 195 10.52 -6.96 8.62
CA LEU A 195 9.52 -6.89 7.57
C LEU A 195 9.82 -7.93 6.50
N SER A 196 8.81 -8.71 6.11
CA SER A 196 8.87 -9.62 4.98
C SER A 196 7.55 -9.60 4.22
N LEU A 197 7.51 -10.12 3.00
CA LEU A 197 6.27 -10.26 2.24
C LEU A 197 5.25 -11.17 2.94
N SER A 198 5.70 -12.01 3.89
CA SER A 198 4.85 -12.95 4.64
C SER A 198 4.46 -12.48 6.03
N GLY A 199 5.08 -11.41 6.55
CA GLY A 199 4.75 -10.95 7.88
C GLY A 199 5.77 -10.01 8.54
N VAL A 200 5.46 -9.68 9.78
CA VAL A 200 6.22 -8.79 10.67
C VAL A 200 6.49 -9.54 11.96
N THR A 201 7.70 -9.39 12.51
CA THR A 201 8.03 -9.79 13.88
C THR A 201 8.71 -8.63 14.62
N THR A 202 8.64 -8.62 15.93
CA THR A 202 9.20 -7.53 16.75
C THR A 202 9.99 -8.07 17.93
N SER A 203 10.90 -7.28 18.47
CA SER A 203 11.63 -7.55 19.74
C SER A 203 10.68 -7.77 20.93
N ARG A 204 9.43 -7.34 20.85
CA ARG A 204 8.40 -7.63 21.85
C ARG A 204 7.91 -9.08 21.83
N GLY A 205 8.26 -9.85 20.78
CA GLY A 205 7.72 -11.20 20.54
C GLY A 205 6.33 -11.17 19.88
N GLU A 206 5.90 -10.03 19.36
CA GLU A 206 4.66 -9.89 18.60
C GLU A 206 4.90 -10.21 17.13
N ALA A 207 3.88 -10.76 16.48
CA ALA A 207 3.86 -11.01 15.04
C ALA A 207 2.62 -10.42 14.40
N GLY A 208 2.72 -10.17 13.09
CA GLY A 208 1.63 -9.60 12.31
C GLY A 208 1.93 -9.60 10.83
N SER A 209 1.24 -8.74 10.10
CA SER A 209 1.46 -8.52 8.67
C SER A 209 1.60 -7.04 8.37
N VAL A 210 2.11 -6.75 7.18
CA VAL A 210 2.22 -5.38 6.67
C VAL A 210 1.78 -5.34 5.21
N THR A 211 1.06 -4.29 4.84
CA THR A 211 0.76 -3.92 3.46
C THR A 211 1.42 -2.60 3.14
N VAL A 212 1.88 -2.46 1.90
CA VAL A 212 2.50 -1.23 1.39
C VAL A 212 1.83 -0.87 0.07
N ASN A 213 1.59 0.41 -0.15
CA ASN A 213 1.12 0.93 -1.42
C ASN A 213 1.75 2.31 -1.69
N GLU A 214 1.73 2.75 -2.94
CA GLU A 214 2.28 4.03 -3.39
C GLU A 214 1.27 5.19 -3.33
N ASN A 215 0.16 5.04 -2.58
CA ASN A 215 -0.82 6.10 -2.37
C ASN A 215 -0.24 7.17 -1.44
N THR A 216 -0.05 8.36 -1.98
CA THR A 216 0.49 9.51 -1.24
C THR A 216 -0.63 10.45 -0.79
N VAL A 217 -0.42 11.11 0.34
CA VAL A 217 -1.30 12.20 0.81
C VAL A 217 -0.87 13.55 0.26
N MET A 218 0.43 13.74 0.00
CA MET A 218 0.95 14.96 -0.61
C MET A 218 2.17 14.66 -1.49
N THR A 219 2.03 14.92 -2.78
CA THR A 219 3.13 14.74 -3.74
C THR A 219 4.39 15.48 -3.31
N GLY A 220 5.51 14.77 -3.27
CA GLY A 220 6.82 15.30 -2.89
C GLY A 220 7.08 15.38 -1.39
N TRP A 221 6.13 14.94 -0.55
CA TRP A 221 6.34 14.82 0.89
C TRP A 221 6.40 13.37 1.35
N ASP A 222 5.45 12.55 0.97
CA ASP A 222 5.43 11.11 1.23
C ASP A 222 5.51 10.31 -0.08
N ILE A 223 5.92 9.06 0.01
CA ILE A 223 6.11 8.16 -1.13
C ILE A 223 5.14 6.98 -1.13
N GLY A 224 4.27 6.90 -0.14
CA GLY A 224 3.29 5.83 -0.02
C GLY A 224 2.77 5.65 1.40
N THR A 225 2.02 4.58 1.58
CA THR A 225 1.39 4.23 2.85
C THR A 225 1.79 2.82 3.27
N MET A 226 2.10 2.64 4.56
CA MET A 226 2.38 1.36 5.20
C MET A 226 1.34 1.09 6.28
N THR A 227 0.68 -0.07 6.22
CA THR A 227 -0.33 -0.46 7.21
C THR A 227 0.04 -1.80 7.85
N PHE A 228 0.17 -1.79 9.16
CA PHE A 228 0.41 -2.98 9.98
C PHE A 228 -0.90 -3.62 10.43
N SER A 229 -0.87 -4.91 10.72
CA SER A 229 -1.96 -5.66 11.32
C SER A 229 -1.40 -6.69 12.29
N GLY A 230 -2.03 -6.87 13.45
CA GLY A 230 -1.60 -7.79 14.50
C GLY A 230 -0.48 -7.25 15.40
N THR A 231 0.41 -6.42 14.87
CA THR A 231 1.47 -5.72 15.63
C THR A 231 1.70 -4.31 15.09
N ILE A 232 2.60 -3.58 15.71
CA ILE A 232 3.00 -2.20 15.35
C ILE A 232 4.54 -2.12 15.32
N PRO A 233 5.15 -1.16 14.60
CA PRO A 233 6.59 -0.91 14.71
C PRO A 233 6.97 -0.42 16.10
N LEU A 234 8.26 -0.20 16.35
CA LEU A 234 8.74 0.30 17.64
C LEU A 234 8.05 1.62 18.01
N MET A 235 7.57 1.70 19.25
CA MET A 235 6.84 2.87 19.75
C MET A 235 5.72 3.34 18.82
N GLY A 236 5.08 2.44 18.09
CA GLY A 236 3.98 2.73 17.16
C GLY A 236 2.69 3.11 17.88
N ILE A 237 2.71 4.21 18.62
CA ILE A 237 1.61 4.68 19.47
C ILE A 237 1.33 6.16 19.27
N GLN A 238 0.11 6.58 19.53
CA GLN A 238 -0.34 7.97 19.60
C GLN A 238 -0.33 8.46 21.05
N VAL A 239 0.74 9.14 21.44
CA VAL A 239 0.99 9.50 22.86
C VAL A 239 -0.11 10.38 23.45
N ASN A 240 -0.55 11.38 22.71
CA ASN A 240 -1.58 12.32 23.16
C ASN A 240 -2.99 11.69 23.19
N PHE A 241 -3.13 10.45 22.73
CA PHE A 241 -4.36 9.68 22.70
C PHE A 241 -4.25 8.39 23.53
N ASN A 242 -3.79 8.53 24.76
CA ASN A 242 -3.64 7.43 25.73
C ASN A 242 -2.75 6.27 25.22
N ASN A 243 -1.72 6.58 24.45
CA ASN A 243 -0.81 5.60 23.85
C ASN A 243 -1.53 4.52 23.00
N VAL A 244 -2.64 4.90 22.34
CA VAL A 244 -3.33 3.97 21.44
C VAL A 244 -2.40 3.54 20.32
N ARG A 245 -2.45 2.25 19.95
CA ARG A 245 -1.63 1.70 18.87
C ARG A 245 -1.97 2.33 17.54
N GLN A 246 -0.94 2.72 16.79
CA GLN A 246 -1.03 3.27 15.45
C GLN A 246 -0.69 2.18 14.43
N TYR A 247 -1.54 1.98 13.46
CA TYR A 247 -1.36 0.91 12.47
C TYR A 247 -1.05 1.41 11.07
N THR A 248 -1.46 2.61 10.70
CA THR A 248 -1.29 3.15 9.35
C THR A 248 -0.38 4.36 9.36
N TYR A 249 0.61 4.38 8.48
CA TYR A 249 1.66 5.39 8.40
C TYR A 249 1.85 5.86 6.97
N GLN A 250 2.16 7.14 6.78
CA GLN A 250 2.79 7.65 5.57
C GLN A 250 4.27 7.27 5.59
N ILE A 251 4.79 6.83 4.46
CA ILE A 251 6.21 6.55 4.27
C ILE A 251 6.87 7.84 3.79
N ILE A 252 7.67 8.44 4.64
CA ILE A 252 8.39 9.70 4.32
C ILE A 252 9.68 9.42 3.57
N LYS A 253 10.36 8.36 3.95
CA LYS A 253 11.60 7.89 3.33
C LYS A 253 11.66 6.38 3.39
N ALA A 254 11.99 5.76 2.27
CA ALA A 254 12.41 4.37 2.21
C ALA A 254 13.53 4.26 1.18
N ASP A 255 14.65 3.71 1.61
CA ASP A 255 15.82 3.44 0.76
C ASP A 255 16.56 2.20 1.28
N SER A 256 17.78 1.93 0.79
CA SER A 256 18.57 0.77 1.21
C SER A 256 18.83 0.71 2.71
N ASP A 257 18.84 1.87 3.40
CA ASP A 257 19.33 2.01 4.77
C ASP A 257 18.30 2.59 5.73
N HIS A 258 17.29 3.31 5.23
CA HIS A 258 16.36 4.09 6.06
C HIS A 258 14.90 3.75 5.78
N LEU A 259 14.09 3.78 6.83
CA LEU A 259 12.63 3.76 6.77
C LEU A 259 12.08 4.79 7.76
N TYR A 260 11.59 5.92 7.24
CA TYR A 260 10.98 6.97 8.06
C TYR A 260 9.47 6.97 7.86
N LEU A 261 8.76 6.90 8.96
CA LEU A 261 7.32 6.84 9.00
C LEU A 261 6.73 8.07 9.68
N CYS A 262 5.54 8.47 9.25
CA CYS A 262 4.76 9.53 9.86
C CYS A 262 3.31 9.08 10.03
N ALA A 263 2.69 9.49 11.13
CA ALA A 263 1.24 9.35 11.30
C ALA A 263 0.66 10.61 11.96
N PRO A 264 -0.38 11.24 11.36
CA PRO A 264 -1.07 12.35 11.98
C PRO A 264 -1.82 11.89 13.21
N GLU A 265 -2.02 12.80 14.17
CA GLU A 265 -2.94 12.55 15.28
C GLU A 265 -4.38 12.40 14.78
N PRO A 266 -5.22 11.66 15.50
CA PRO A 266 -6.63 11.49 15.14
C PRO A 266 -7.34 12.81 14.87
N GLY A 267 -7.96 12.93 13.70
CA GLY A 267 -8.66 14.13 13.24
C GLY A 267 -7.78 15.19 12.54
N VAL A 268 -6.46 15.01 12.50
CA VAL A 268 -5.56 15.89 11.75
C VAL A 268 -5.56 15.50 10.27
N THR A 269 -5.97 16.43 9.42
CA THR A 269 -6.06 16.27 7.96
C THR A 269 -5.43 17.42 7.18
N VAL A 270 -4.90 18.42 7.88
CA VAL A 270 -4.34 19.65 7.29
C VAL A 270 -2.84 19.75 7.52
N LYS A 271 -2.17 20.47 6.63
CA LYS A 271 -0.75 20.80 6.77
C LYS A 271 -0.49 21.48 8.12
N ASP A 272 0.70 21.22 8.68
CA ASP A 272 1.15 21.73 10.00
C ASP A 272 0.30 21.28 11.20
N GLY A 273 -0.61 20.33 11.01
CA GLY A 273 -1.25 19.63 12.12
C GLY A 273 -0.25 18.73 12.86
N ASN A 274 -0.56 18.35 14.12
CA ASN A 274 0.35 17.52 14.89
C ASN A 274 0.44 16.09 14.32
N ALA A 275 1.66 15.63 14.04
CA ALA A 275 1.95 14.29 13.57
C ALA A 275 3.16 13.71 14.29
N TRP A 276 3.19 12.38 14.40
CA TRP A 276 4.28 11.63 15.00
C TRP A 276 5.18 11.06 13.93
N PHE A 277 6.48 11.01 14.21
CA PHE A 277 7.54 10.56 13.30
C PHE A 277 8.38 9.49 13.95
N TRP A 278 8.73 8.47 13.17
CA TRP A 278 9.59 7.34 13.54
C TRP A 278 10.72 7.26 12.51
N CYS A 279 11.96 7.33 12.97
CA CYS A 279 13.14 7.25 12.12
C CYS A 279 13.85 5.92 12.37
N PHE A 280 13.78 5.01 11.42
CA PHE A 280 14.41 3.70 11.49
C PHE A 280 15.53 3.58 10.47
N LYS A 281 16.53 2.75 10.80
CA LYS A 281 17.57 2.30 9.89
C LYS A 281 17.59 0.79 9.76
N LYS A 282 18.07 0.32 8.62
CA LYS A 282 18.28 -1.10 8.39
C LYS A 282 19.35 -1.66 9.33
N THR A 283 19.14 -2.87 9.78
CA THR A 283 20.09 -3.63 10.59
C THR A 283 20.14 -5.07 10.09
N THR A 284 20.87 -5.95 10.77
CA THR A 284 21.00 -7.36 10.41
C THR A 284 20.28 -8.27 11.40
N LYS A 285 20.00 -9.50 10.97
CA LYS A 285 19.44 -10.52 11.85
C LYS A 285 20.35 -10.80 13.03
N GLU A 286 21.66 -10.88 12.77
CA GLU A 286 22.68 -11.15 13.80
C GLU A 286 22.69 -10.06 14.88
N TRP A 287 22.51 -8.79 14.47
CA TRP A 287 22.37 -7.70 15.42
C TRP A 287 21.11 -7.86 16.26
N CYS A 288 19.97 -8.21 15.67
CA CYS A 288 18.71 -8.43 16.37
C CYS A 288 18.83 -9.58 17.39
N ASP A 289 19.39 -10.72 16.97
CA ASP A 289 19.59 -11.89 17.82
C ASP A 289 20.50 -11.58 19.04
N ALA A 290 21.44 -10.66 18.88
CA ALA A 290 22.32 -10.22 19.97
C ALA A 290 21.65 -9.28 20.99
N GLN A 291 20.42 -8.81 20.73
CA GLN A 291 19.64 -7.96 21.66
C GLN A 291 18.66 -8.78 22.53
N GLU A 292 18.40 -10.02 22.17
CA GLU A 292 17.55 -10.95 22.95
C GLU A 292 18.29 -11.50 24.18
#